data_14e54bb46068b2b23cab175909728f78
#
_entry.id   14e54bb46068b2b23cab175909728f78
#
_cell.length_a   1.000
_cell.length_b   1.000
_cell.length_c   1.000
_cell.angle_alpha   90.00
_cell.angle_beta   90.00
_cell.angle_gamma   90.00
#
_symmetry.space_group_name_H-M   'P 1'
#
loop_
_entity.id
_entity.type
_entity.pdbx_description
1 polymer ?
#
loop_
_entity_poly.entity_id
_entity_poly.type
_entity_poly.pdbx_seq_one_letter_code
_entity_poly.pdbx_strand_id
1 'polypeptide(L)'
;MDNPIARMAGLVAAFQARAARLDATSSFPAENIADLRSAGALAAVLPTQSGGLAWGLDPAHHAEIAHLLRLIGRGHLATGRLFEGHVNAIKLAATYGSPAQLDHVAQRAQAGDLFGLWVTDGPNPLRLEANHLVGGKLFCSGAGHIRHAIVTAQPHESEPVLVLVTLDDPARATPSAIKLQGMRSAVTGAVDLTGLPADIIGQSGDYLRQPLFSAGAWRTSAVTLGGIDALVHAAHTQLAERGRAGDPHQRARMGHAQIAKETAALWVAKAARIAEHPGDPGDIAAYVNLARLAVEAAALQAMHLVQCSLGLSAFVTGQPVEALLRDLATYLRQPAPDETLTETAAWFAAREIPA
;
A
#
# COMPACT_ATOMS: atom_id res chain seq x y z
N MET A 1 17.65 20.60 -0.23
CA MET A 1 16.57 20.02 0.61
C MET A 1 17.04 18.66 1.08
N ASP A 2 16.94 18.38 2.38
CA ASP A 2 17.32 17.06 2.88
C ASP A 2 16.41 15.98 2.27
N ASN A 3 17.01 14.88 1.85
CA ASN A 3 16.33 13.80 1.14
C ASN A 3 15.25 13.15 2.05
N PRO A 4 13.97 13.05 1.62
CA PRO A 4 12.90 12.39 2.39
C PRO A 4 13.24 10.96 2.83
N ILE A 5 14.03 10.21 2.05
CA ILE A 5 14.49 8.85 2.40
C ILE A 5 15.38 8.90 3.64
N ALA A 6 16.34 9.81 3.71
CA ALA A 6 17.25 9.91 4.86
C ALA A 6 16.47 10.27 6.13
N ARG A 7 15.51 11.20 6.04
CA ARG A 7 14.62 11.55 7.16
C ARG A 7 13.77 10.34 7.57
N MET A 8 13.16 9.63 6.61
CA MET A 8 12.34 8.47 6.89
C MET A 8 13.14 7.33 7.53
N ALA A 9 14.39 7.11 7.11
CA ALA A 9 15.27 6.11 7.73
C ALA A 9 15.45 6.38 9.23
N GLY A 10 15.56 7.65 9.63
CA GLY A 10 15.62 8.07 11.04
C GLY A 10 14.31 7.86 11.82
N LEU A 11 13.16 7.78 11.13
CA LEU A 11 11.84 7.63 11.76
C LEU A 11 11.39 6.16 11.94
N VAL A 12 12.06 5.19 11.30
CA VAL A 12 11.67 3.78 11.35
C VAL A 12 11.53 3.28 12.79
N ALA A 13 12.53 3.55 13.65
CA ALA A 13 12.49 3.14 15.05
C ALA A 13 11.34 3.78 15.83
N ALA A 14 11.03 5.04 15.58
CA ALA A 14 9.90 5.73 16.21
C ALA A 14 8.55 5.11 15.80
N PHE A 15 8.38 4.74 14.52
CA PHE A 15 7.18 4.04 14.05
C PHE A 15 7.03 2.68 14.72
N GLN A 16 8.12 1.91 14.81
CA GLN A 16 8.13 0.61 15.50
C GLN A 16 7.80 0.73 16.99
N ALA A 17 8.31 1.75 17.66
CA ALA A 17 8.02 2.00 19.07
C ALA A 17 6.53 2.30 19.34
N ARG A 18 5.83 2.92 18.38
CA ARG A 18 4.39 3.22 18.48
C ARG A 18 3.50 2.04 18.09
N ALA A 19 4.02 1.06 17.33
CA ALA A 19 3.23 0.00 16.69
C ALA A 19 2.37 -0.79 17.69
N ALA A 20 2.94 -1.20 18.82
CA ALA A 20 2.21 -1.99 19.84
C ALA A 20 1.00 -1.22 20.42
N ARG A 21 1.17 0.07 20.74
CA ARG A 21 0.09 0.93 21.23
C ARG A 21 -1.00 1.12 20.17
N LEU A 22 -0.60 1.42 18.95
CA LEU A 22 -1.51 1.62 17.82
C LEU A 22 -2.33 0.36 17.53
N ASP A 23 -1.70 -0.82 17.53
CA ASP A 23 -2.40 -2.10 17.35
C ASP A 23 -3.39 -2.39 18.47
N ALA A 24 -2.97 -2.25 19.73
CA ALA A 24 -3.81 -2.52 20.91
C ALA A 24 -5.05 -1.64 20.93
N THR A 25 -4.96 -0.39 20.51
CA THR A 25 -6.08 0.57 20.50
C THR A 25 -6.82 0.61 19.17
N SER A 26 -6.33 -0.09 18.14
CA SER A 26 -6.84 0.00 16.76
C SER A 26 -6.96 1.45 16.28
N SER A 27 -6.01 2.31 16.68
CA SER A 27 -6.05 3.74 16.43
C SER A 27 -5.34 4.10 15.11
N PHE A 28 -5.88 5.13 14.44
CA PHE A 28 -5.22 5.73 13.27
C PHE A 28 -3.83 6.24 13.64
N PRO A 29 -2.79 6.02 12.82
CA PRO A 29 -1.40 6.35 13.15
C PRO A 29 -1.09 7.84 12.89
N ALA A 30 -1.83 8.74 13.52
CA ALA A 30 -1.77 10.19 13.28
C ALA A 30 -0.35 10.77 13.47
N GLU A 31 0.38 10.32 14.50
CA GLU A 31 1.76 10.74 14.74
C GLU A 31 2.69 10.30 13.59
N ASN A 32 2.53 9.08 13.07
CA ASN A 32 3.32 8.61 11.94
C ASN A 32 3.02 9.42 10.67
N ILE A 33 1.75 9.79 10.45
CA ILE A 33 1.37 10.64 9.32
C ILE A 33 1.96 12.06 9.46
N ALA A 34 1.95 12.63 10.67
CA ALA A 34 2.60 13.91 10.94
C ALA A 34 4.11 13.85 10.68
N ASP A 35 4.77 12.75 11.05
CA ASP A 35 6.18 12.52 10.75
C ASP A 35 6.46 12.41 9.25
N LEU A 36 5.61 11.68 8.51
CA LEU A 36 5.71 11.60 7.03
C LEU A 36 5.57 12.97 6.37
N ARG A 37 4.61 13.78 6.85
CA ARG A 37 4.45 15.17 6.42
C ARG A 37 5.72 15.97 6.67
N SER A 38 6.25 15.94 7.90
CA SER A 38 7.45 16.68 8.31
C SER A 38 8.71 16.21 7.56
N ALA A 39 8.78 14.93 7.20
CA ALA A 39 9.83 14.38 6.36
C ALA A 39 9.71 14.79 4.87
N GLY A 40 8.60 15.40 4.47
CA GLY A 40 8.31 15.77 3.08
C GLY A 40 7.84 14.58 2.21
N ALA A 41 7.53 13.44 2.81
CA ALA A 41 7.17 12.22 2.08
C ALA A 41 5.84 12.38 1.31
N LEU A 42 4.84 13.08 1.91
CA LEU A 42 3.54 13.29 1.27
C LEU A 42 3.64 14.15 0.01
N ALA A 43 4.50 15.16 0.02
CA ALA A 43 4.73 16.03 -1.13
C ALA A 43 5.70 15.45 -2.17
N ALA A 44 6.56 14.49 -1.79
CA ALA A 44 7.58 13.92 -2.69
C ALA A 44 6.96 13.25 -3.94
N VAL A 45 5.74 12.76 -3.83
CA VAL A 45 4.99 12.07 -4.91
C VAL A 45 4.27 13.02 -5.88
N LEU A 46 4.23 14.32 -5.58
CA LEU A 46 3.64 15.34 -6.46
C LEU A 46 4.57 15.63 -7.66
N PRO A 47 4.01 16.11 -8.78
CA PRO A 47 4.80 16.62 -9.90
C PRO A 47 5.76 17.73 -9.45
N THR A 48 6.89 17.87 -10.15
CA THR A 48 7.89 18.91 -9.84
C THR A 48 7.34 20.33 -9.97
N GLN A 49 6.50 20.58 -10.99
CA GLN A 49 5.81 21.88 -11.14
C GLN A 49 4.84 22.19 -9.99
N SER A 50 4.38 21.19 -9.28
CA SER A 50 3.55 21.33 -8.08
C SER A 50 4.36 21.25 -6.77
N GLY A 51 5.67 21.46 -6.83
CA GLY A 51 6.56 21.50 -5.66
C GLY A 51 6.93 20.13 -5.09
N GLY A 52 6.68 19.04 -5.81
CA GLY A 52 7.08 17.68 -5.45
C GLY A 52 8.43 17.25 -6.03
N LEU A 53 8.73 15.98 -5.90
CA LEU A 53 9.94 15.32 -6.45
C LEU A 53 9.58 14.35 -7.58
N ALA A 54 8.33 14.30 -8.01
CA ALA A 54 7.78 13.38 -9.02
C ALA A 54 8.04 11.89 -8.74
N TRP A 55 8.20 11.50 -7.46
CA TRP A 55 8.41 10.12 -7.09
C TRP A 55 7.15 9.27 -7.34
N GLY A 56 7.30 8.25 -8.21
CA GLY A 56 6.17 7.45 -8.71
C GLY A 56 5.44 8.07 -9.91
N LEU A 57 5.93 9.22 -10.43
CA LEU A 57 5.46 9.85 -11.67
C LEU A 57 6.55 9.85 -12.75
N ASP A 58 7.79 10.20 -12.38
CA ASP A 58 8.95 10.17 -13.27
C ASP A 58 9.64 8.79 -13.15
N PRO A 59 9.82 8.07 -14.27
CA PRO A 59 10.54 6.79 -14.31
C PRO A 59 11.92 6.82 -13.64
N ALA A 60 12.64 7.95 -13.71
CA ALA A 60 13.96 8.10 -13.10
C ALA A 60 13.97 7.87 -11.58
N HIS A 61 12.83 8.03 -10.93
CA HIS A 61 12.68 7.95 -9.47
C HIS A 61 11.99 6.67 -8.97
N HIS A 62 11.96 5.60 -9.79
CA HIS A 62 11.35 4.34 -9.40
C HIS A 62 12.01 3.69 -8.16
N ALA A 63 13.33 3.84 -8.03
CA ALA A 63 14.08 3.27 -6.92
C ALA A 63 13.82 4.03 -5.60
N GLU A 64 13.73 5.37 -5.66
CA GLU A 64 13.47 6.22 -4.51
C GLU A 64 12.10 5.94 -3.90
N ILE A 65 11.06 5.90 -4.72
CA ILE A 65 9.71 5.61 -4.21
C ILE A 65 9.59 4.17 -3.69
N ALA A 66 10.25 3.20 -4.32
CA ALA A 66 10.30 1.83 -3.83
C ALA A 66 10.99 1.74 -2.46
N HIS A 67 12.10 2.45 -2.29
CA HIS A 67 12.84 2.51 -1.04
C HIS A 67 12.02 3.20 0.06
N LEU A 68 11.36 4.32 -0.25
CA LEU A 68 10.49 5.04 0.70
C LEU A 68 9.35 4.14 1.20
N LEU A 69 8.62 3.47 0.30
CA LEU A 69 7.54 2.54 0.63
C LEU A 69 8.04 1.39 1.54
N ARG A 70 9.21 0.82 1.21
CA ARG A 70 9.86 -0.23 2.01
C ARG A 70 10.20 0.26 3.42
N LEU A 71 10.79 1.46 3.57
CA LEU A 71 11.12 2.04 4.89
C LEU A 71 9.88 2.28 5.74
N ILE A 72 8.81 2.83 5.14
CA ILE A 72 7.55 3.05 5.85
C ILE A 72 6.94 1.72 6.28
N GLY A 73 6.89 0.73 5.39
CA GLY A 73 6.41 -0.62 5.70
C GLY A 73 7.22 -1.31 6.79
N ARG A 74 8.56 -1.12 6.80
CA ARG A 74 9.45 -1.63 7.85
C ARG A 74 9.19 -0.96 9.22
N GLY A 75 8.83 0.31 9.21
CA GLY A 75 8.45 1.02 10.41
C GLY A 75 7.09 0.61 10.94
N HIS A 76 6.06 0.60 10.06
CA HIS A 76 4.68 0.24 10.42
C HIS A 76 3.85 -0.07 9.16
N LEU A 77 3.42 -1.33 9.00
CA LEU A 77 2.70 -1.80 7.82
C LEU A 77 1.40 -1.01 7.54
N ALA A 78 0.61 -0.72 8.56
CA ALA A 78 -0.62 0.03 8.39
C ALA A 78 -0.38 1.47 7.89
N THR A 79 0.68 2.14 8.38
CA THR A 79 1.12 3.44 7.84
C THR A 79 1.57 3.29 6.37
N GLY A 80 2.29 2.21 6.05
CA GLY A 80 2.69 1.89 4.68
C GLY A 80 1.51 1.74 3.73
N ARG A 81 0.45 1.04 4.17
CA ARG A 81 -0.80 0.90 3.41
C ARG A 81 -1.49 2.24 3.15
N LEU A 82 -1.54 3.11 4.16
CA LEU A 82 -2.14 4.45 4.02
C LEU A 82 -1.34 5.31 3.04
N PHE A 83 -0.03 5.29 3.15
CA PHE A 83 0.86 6.05 2.25
C PHE A 83 0.85 5.48 0.82
N GLU A 84 0.81 4.16 0.64
CA GLU A 84 0.67 3.53 -0.67
C GLU A 84 -0.62 3.97 -1.38
N GLY A 85 -1.74 4.05 -0.64
CA GLY A 85 -2.99 4.59 -1.14
C GLY A 85 -2.88 6.04 -1.60
N HIS A 86 -2.14 6.87 -0.84
CA HIS A 86 -1.85 8.25 -1.21
C HIS A 86 -1.03 8.35 -2.53
N VAL A 87 0.01 7.54 -2.66
CA VAL A 87 0.83 7.48 -3.90
C VAL A 87 -0.04 7.12 -5.10
N ASN A 88 -0.90 6.11 -4.96
CA ASN A 88 -1.79 5.69 -6.04
C ASN A 88 -2.82 6.77 -6.41
N ALA A 89 -3.41 7.45 -5.43
CA ALA A 89 -4.36 8.53 -5.66
C ALA A 89 -3.71 9.72 -6.38
N ILE A 90 -2.51 10.14 -5.94
CA ILE A 90 -1.75 11.21 -6.60
C ILE A 90 -1.42 10.84 -8.05
N LYS A 91 -0.99 9.59 -8.29
CA LYS A 91 -0.68 9.13 -9.66
C LYS A 91 -1.89 9.19 -10.58
N LEU A 92 -3.06 8.76 -10.11
CA LEU A 92 -4.30 8.85 -10.89
C LEU A 92 -4.70 10.29 -11.16
N ALA A 93 -4.62 11.18 -10.17
CA ALA A 93 -4.89 12.61 -10.35
C ALA A 93 -3.91 13.26 -11.34
N ALA A 94 -2.63 12.93 -11.27
CA ALA A 94 -1.61 13.46 -12.18
C ALA A 94 -1.74 12.93 -13.61
N THR A 95 -2.31 11.73 -13.78
CA THR A 95 -2.46 11.09 -15.10
C THR A 95 -3.73 11.53 -15.81
N TYR A 96 -4.85 11.60 -15.10
CA TYR A 96 -6.18 11.78 -15.68
C TYR A 96 -6.87 13.08 -15.26
N GLY A 97 -6.39 13.73 -14.20
CA GLY A 97 -7.02 14.95 -13.68
C GLY A 97 -6.82 16.16 -14.58
N SER A 98 -7.76 17.08 -14.54
CA SER A 98 -7.60 18.41 -15.10
C SER A 98 -6.52 19.21 -14.33
N PRO A 99 -5.96 20.27 -14.92
CA PRO A 99 -5.01 21.13 -14.19
C PRO A 99 -5.55 21.64 -12.85
N ALA A 100 -6.82 22.05 -12.80
CA ALA A 100 -7.46 22.55 -11.59
C ALA A 100 -7.59 21.46 -10.49
N GLN A 101 -7.92 20.22 -10.88
CA GLN A 101 -7.97 19.07 -9.96
C GLN A 101 -6.58 18.74 -9.43
N LEU A 102 -5.57 18.73 -10.30
CA LEU A 102 -4.19 18.48 -9.89
C LEU A 102 -3.68 19.56 -8.95
N ASP A 103 -3.97 20.84 -9.22
CA ASP A 103 -3.62 21.95 -8.33
C ASP A 103 -4.29 21.83 -6.96
N HIS A 104 -5.57 21.47 -6.93
CA HIS A 104 -6.28 21.20 -5.66
C HIS A 104 -5.62 20.06 -4.88
N VAL A 105 -5.37 18.92 -5.53
CA VAL A 105 -4.73 17.75 -4.92
C VAL A 105 -3.34 18.12 -4.40
N ALA A 106 -2.55 18.87 -5.17
CA ALA A 106 -1.21 19.29 -4.77
C ALA A 106 -1.24 20.22 -3.55
N GLN A 107 -2.12 21.22 -3.53
CA GLN A 107 -2.30 22.12 -2.38
C GLN A 107 -2.64 21.34 -1.09
N ARG A 108 -3.55 20.38 -1.18
CA ARG A 108 -3.97 19.58 -0.02
C ARG A 108 -2.84 18.65 0.45
N ALA A 109 -2.15 17.98 -0.46
CA ALA A 109 -1.01 17.11 -0.11
C ALA A 109 0.16 17.91 0.51
N GLN A 110 0.46 19.10 0.00
CA GLN A 110 1.45 20.02 0.60
C GLN A 110 1.02 20.51 1.99
N ALA A 111 -0.28 20.74 2.20
CA ALA A 111 -0.83 21.06 3.52
C ALA A 111 -0.75 19.87 4.49
N GLY A 112 -0.41 18.67 4.00
CA GLY A 112 -0.18 17.46 4.78
C GLY A 112 -1.38 16.53 4.86
N ASP A 113 -2.35 16.69 3.96
CA ASP A 113 -3.46 15.75 3.86
C ASP A 113 -3.05 14.49 3.12
N LEU A 114 -3.51 13.34 3.63
CA LEU A 114 -3.47 12.08 2.92
C LEU A 114 -4.64 11.97 1.96
N PHE A 115 -4.39 11.34 0.82
CA PHE A 115 -5.42 10.92 -0.12
C PHE A 115 -5.67 9.43 -0.02
N GLY A 116 -6.94 9.02 -0.03
CA GLY A 116 -7.35 7.62 -0.15
C GLY A 116 -7.55 7.20 -1.61
N LEU A 117 -7.42 5.90 -1.88
CA LEU A 117 -7.93 5.27 -3.09
C LEU A 117 -8.89 4.17 -2.64
N TRP A 118 -10.21 4.37 -2.82
CA TRP A 118 -11.25 3.46 -2.37
C TRP A 118 -12.07 2.97 -3.55
N VAL A 119 -11.86 1.72 -3.93
CA VAL A 119 -12.44 1.15 -5.16
C VAL A 119 -13.39 -0.02 -4.91
N THR A 120 -13.35 -0.61 -3.73
CA THR A 120 -14.18 -1.78 -3.42
C THR A 120 -15.60 -1.36 -3.07
N ASP A 121 -16.57 -1.91 -3.79
CA ASP A 121 -17.98 -1.71 -3.49
C ASP A 121 -18.45 -2.61 -2.34
N GLY A 122 -19.40 -2.07 -1.58
CA GLY A 122 -20.15 -2.80 -0.58
C GLY A 122 -21.45 -3.37 -1.17
N PRO A 123 -22.37 -3.79 -0.28
CA PRO A 123 -23.71 -4.25 -0.70
C PRO A 123 -24.50 -3.22 -1.53
N ASN A 124 -24.21 -1.94 -1.33
CA ASN A 124 -24.75 -0.81 -2.10
C ASN A 124 -23.62 -0.21 -2.92
N PRO A 125 -23.37 -0.66 -4.16
CA PRO A 125 -22.32 -0.14 -5.02
C PRO A 125 -22.44 1.35 -5.25
N LEU A 126 -21.32 2.05 -5.34
CA LEU A 126 -21.31 3.48 -5.57
C LEU A 126 -21.70 3.79 -7.01
N ARG A 127 -22.81 4.49 -7.19
CA ARG A 127 -23.34 4.92 -8.48
C ARG A 127 -23.23 6.42 -8.67
N LEU A 128 -23.13 6.81 -9.93
CA LEU A 128 -23.21 8.21 -10.36
C LEU A 128 -24.61 8.47 -10.94
N GLU A 129 -25.38 9.33 -10.28
CA GLU A 129 -26.73 9.71 -10.67
C GLU A 129 -26.84 11.24 -10.71
N ALA A 130 -27.20 11.81 -11.87
CA ALA A 130 -27.40 13.26 -12.06
C ALA A 130 -26.30 14.14 -11.40
N ASN A 131 -25.03 13.82 -11.63
CA ASN A 131 -23.84 14.51 -11.05
C ASN A 131 -23.67 14.37 -9.53
N HIS A 132 -24.38 13.47 -8.88
CA HIS A 132 -24.21 13.16 -7.46
C HIS A 132 -23.89 11.67 -7.27
N LEU A 133 -23.23 11.38 -6.18
CA LEU A 133 -22.91 10.02 -5.78
C LEU A 133 -24.09 9.42 -4.99
N VAL A 134 -24.37 8.12 -5.21
CA VAL A 134 -25.39 7.35 -4.47
C VAL A 134 -24.78 6.01 -4.08
N GLY A 135 -24.72 5.74 -2.78
CA GLY A 135 -24.09 4.54 -2.22
C GLY A 135 -22.76 4.84 -1.53
N GLY A 136 -21.89 3.83 -1.40
CA GLY A 136 -20.65 3.98 -0.66
C GLY A 136 -19.58 2.97 -1.04
N LYS A 137 -18.45 3.05 -0.34
CA LYS A 137 -17.31 2.15 -0.51
C LYS A 137 -17.05 1.35 0.75
N LEU A 138 -16.54 0.14 0.57
CA LEU A 138 -16.12 -0.77 1.64
C LEU A 138 -14.59 -0.96 1.58
N PHE A 139 -13.98 -1.45 2.66
CA PHE A 139 -12.53 -1.59 2.81
C PHE A 139 -11.77 -0.27 2.60
N CYS A 140 -12.39 0.86 2.99
CA CYS A 140 -11.76 2.18 2.96
C CYS A 140 -10.71 2.29 4.06
N SER A 141 -9.43 2.19 3.70
CA SER A 141 -8.36 2.45 4.67
C SER A 141 -8.36 3.91 5.08
N GLY A 142 -8.20 4.18 6.39
CA GLY A 142 -8.26 5.54 6.95
C GLY A 142 -9.68 6.10 7.07
N ALA A 143 -10.72 5.24 7.09
CA ALA A 143 -12.11 5.67 7.24
C ALA A 143 -12.30 6.57 8.48
N GLY A 144 -12.90 7.75 8.29
CA GLY A 144 -13.08 8.76 9.33
C GLY A 144 -11.86 9.64 9.61
N HIS A 145 -10.70 9.35 9.02
CA HIS A 145 -9.47 10.12 9.20
C HIS A 145 -8.95 10.74 7.90
N ILE A 146 -9.15 10.08 6.76
CA ILE A 146 -8.80 10.60 5.43
C ILE A 146 -9.98 11.40 4.90
N ARG A 147 -9.73 12.69 4.58
CA ARG A 147 -10.76 13.61 4.08
C ARG A 147 -10.87 13.64 2.56
N HIS A 148 -9.80 13.31 1.85
CA HIS A 148 -9.76 13.38 0.41
C HIS A 148 -9.49 11.99 -0.16
N ALA A 149 -10.29 11.56 -1.13
CA ALA A 149 -10.09 10.26 -1.77
C ALA A 149 -10.44 10.31 -3.26
N ILE A 150 -9.81 9.42 -4.01
CA ILE A 150 -10.27 9.03 -5.33
C ILE A 150 -11.06 7.74 -5.16
N VAL A 151 -12.26 7.70 -5.72
CA VAL A 151 -13.16 6.56 -5.69
C VAL A 151 -13.59 6.18 -7.10
N THR A 152 -13.98 4.93 -7.31
CA THR A 152 -14.68 4.53 -8.54
C THR A 152 -16.17 4.63 -8.33
N ALA A 153 -16.90 5.21 -9.28
CA ALA A 153 -18.35 5.23 -9.28
C ALA A 153 -18.89 4.67 -10.61
N GLN A 154 -19.99 3.95 -10.55
CA GLN A 154 -20.62 3.31 -11.71
C GLN A 154 -21.69 4.23 -12.29
N PRO A 155 -21.49 4.83 -13.49
CA PRO A 155 -22.55 5.47 -14.23
C PRO A 155 -23.55 4.44 -14.78
N HIS A 156 -24.71 4.90 -15.24
CA HIS A 156 -25.67 4.05 -15.92
C HIS A 156 -25.11 3.62 -17.29
N GLU A 157 -25.07 2.31 -17.54
CA GLU A 157 -24.69 1.70 -18.84
C GLU A 157 -23.29 2.03 -19.38
N SER A 158 -22.33 2.39 -18.52
CA SER A 158 -20.94 2.64 -18.92
C SER A 158 -19.93 2.05 -17.95
N GLU A 159 -18.66 2.05 -18.32
CA GLU A 159 -17.57 1.64 -17.42
C GLU A 159 -17.42 2.62 -16.24
N PRO A 160 -16.81 2.20 -15.12
CA PRO A 160 -16.67 3.06 -13.95
C PRO A 160 -15.85 4.32 -14.27
N VAL A 161 -16.18 5.40 -13.58
CA VAL A 161 -15.46 6.69 -13.60
C VAL A 161 -14.68 6.86 -12.30
N LEU A 162 -13.58 7.60 -12.36
CA LEU A 162 -12.89 8.08 -11.17
C LEU A 162 -13.54 9.38 -10.69
N VAL A 163 -13.72 9.51 -9.39
CA VAL A 163 -14.29 10.71 -8.76
C VAL A 163 -13.41 11.15 -7.61
N LEU A 164 -13.02 12.42 -7.60
CA LEU A 164 -12.38 13.06 -6.46
C LEU A 164 -13.46 13.46 -5.45
N VAL A 165 -13.34 13.00 -4.23
CA VAL A 165 -14.27 13.32 -3.14
C VAL A 165 -13.58 14.00 -1.98
N THR A 166 -14.28 14.95 -1.35
CA THR A 166 -13.89 15.56 -0.08
C THR A 166 -14.95 15.27 0.97
N LEU A 167 -14.50 14.78 2.12
CA LEU A 167 -15.35 14.38 3.25
C LEU A 167 -15.16 15.41 4.38
N ASP A 168 -16.14 16.30 4.52
CA ASP A 168 -16.16 17.28 5.59
C ASP A 168 -16.89 16.78 6.84
N ASP A 169 -17.72 15.74 6.69
CA ASP A 169 -18.46 15.11 7.77
C ASP A 169 -17.88 13.73 8.12
N PRO A 170 -17.23 13.57 9.27
CA PRO A 170 -16.71 12.29 9.74
C PRO A 170 -17.79 11.22 9.97
N ALA A 171 -19.05 11.62 10.18
CA ALA A 171 -20.17 10.68 10.39
C ALA A 171 -20.49 9.84 9.14
N ARG A 172 -20.00 10.22 7.97
CA ARG A 172 -20.08 9.41 6.73
C ARG A 172 -19.24 8.13 6.81
N ALA A 173 -18.28 8.06 7.69
CA ALA A 173 -17.43 6.89 7.86
C ALA A 173 -17.94 6.00 9.00
N THR A 174 -17.89 4.69 8.75
CA THR A 174 -18.16 3.65 9.75
C THR A 174 -16.93 2.74 9.89
N PRO A 175 -15.91 3.15 10.67
CA PRO A 175 -14.68 2.36 10.86
C PRO A 175 -14.95 0.97 11.44
N SER A 176 -15.99 0.84 12.27
CA SER A 176 -16.37 -0.43 12.91
C SER A 176 -17.09 -1.41 11.96
N ALA A 177 -17.40 -1.00 10.73
CA ALA A 177 -18.07 -1.87 9.74
C ALA A 177 -17.23 -3.12 9.41
N ILE A 178 -15.89 -3.02 9.56
CA ILE A 178 -14.96 -4.12 9.31
C ILE A 178 -14.03 -4.27 10.52
N LYS A 179 -13.90 -5.50 11.01
CA LYS A 179 -12.96 -5.85 12.08
C LYS A 179 -11.94 -6.84 11.54
N LEU A 180 -10.77 -6.32 11.14
CA LEU A 180 -9.66 -7.14 10.68
C LEU A 180 -8.82 -7.65 11.86
N GLN A 181 -8.24 -8.85 11.73
CA GLN A 181 -7.32 -9.38 12.72
C GLN A 181 -6.01 -8.58 12.77
N GLY A 182 -5.43 -8.29 11.62
CA GLY A 182 -4.25 -7.46 11.45
C GLY A 182 -4.56 -6.14 10.76
N MET A 183 -3.53 -5.31 10.59
CA MET A 183 -3.65 -3.99 9.95
C MET A 183 -4.64 -3.06 10.66
N ARG A 184 -4.86 -3.26 11.95
CA ARG A 184 -5.88 -2.57 12.74
C ARG A 184 -5.76 -1.06 12.67
N SER A 185 -4.52 -0.56 12.71
CA SER A 185 -4.24 0.87 12.66
C SER A 185 -4.45 1.51 11.28
N ALA A 186 -4.72 0.71 10.23
CA ALA A 186 -5.19 1.27 8.97
C ALA A 186 -6.62 1.79 9.06
N VAL A 187 -7.34 1.48 10.15
CA VAL A 187 -8.72 1.91 10.42
C VAL A 187 -9.59 1.72 9.18
N THR A 188 -9.60 0.48 8.69
CA THR A 188 -10.33 0.12 7.46
C THR A 188 -11.81 -0.04 7.78
N GLY A 189 -12.67 0.65 7.04
CA GLY A 189 -14.13 0.66 7.29
C GLY A 189 -14.95 0.86 6.04
N ALA A 190 -16.18 1.32 6.22
CA ALA A 190 -17.09 1.75 5.16
C ALA A 190 -17.21 3.27 5.15
N VAL A 191 -17.49 3.83 3.97
CA VAL A 191 -17.76 5.27 3.79
C VAL A 191 -19.00 5.44 2.92
N ASP A 192 -19.98 6.18 3.42
CA ASP A 192 -21.17 6.62 2.66
C ASP A 192 -20.84 7.91 1.91
N LEU A 193 -21.05 7.87 0.60
CA LEU A 193 -20.76 8.97 -0.32
C LEU A 193 -22.04 9.58 -0.89
N THR A 194 -23.22 9.10 -0.45
CA THR A 194 -24.53 9.55 -0.96
C THR A 194 -24.69 11.06 -0.82
N GLY A 195 -25.10 11.69 -1.92
CA GLY A 195 -25.36 13.13 -2.01
C GLY A 195 -24.12 14.00 -2.22
N LEU A 196 -22.90 13.44 -2.23
CA LEU A 196 -21.72 14.22 -2.59
C LEU A 196 -21.73 14.55 -4.09
N PRO A 197 -21.27 15.75 -4.48
CA PRO A 197 -21.09 16.09 -5.89
C PRO A 197 -19.99 15.23 -6.51
N ALA A 198 -20.14 14.88 -7.77
CA ALA A 198 -19.16 14.10 -8.50
C ALA A 198 -18.18 15.00 -9.24
N ASP A 199 -16.99 15.17 -8.68
CA ASP A 199 -15.83 15.79 -9.38
C ASP A 199 -15.09 14.69 -10.16
N ILE A 200 -15.49 14.48 -11.42
CA ILE A 200 -15.02 13.37 -12.27
C ILE A 200 -13.60 13.63 -12.73
N ILE A 201 -12.71 12.67 -12.53
CA ILE A 201 -11.32 12.64 -13.03
C ILE A 201 -11.28 11.78 -14.30
N GLY A 202 -10.80 12.35 -15.41
CA GLY A 202 -10.65 11.62 -16.67
C GLY A 202 -11.97 11.24 -17.30
N GLN A 203 -12.03 10.07 -17.89
CA GLN A 203 -13.16 9.53 -18.65
C GLN A 203 -13.58 8.16 -18.12
N SER A 204 -14.77 7.68 -18.54
CA SER A 204 -15.25 6.33 -18.28
C SER A 204 -14.22 5.30 -18.74
N GLY A 205 -13.92 4.32 -17.88
CA GLY A 205 -12.97 3.24 -18.14
C GLY A 205 -11.50 3.57 -17.91
N ASP A 206 -11.13 4.84 -17.67
CA ASP A 206 -9.71 5.21 -17.47
C ASP A 206 -9.06 4.44 -16.32
N TYR A 207 -9.80 4.17 -15.24
CA TYR A 207 -9.30 3.40 -14.11
C TYR A 207 -8.88 1.97 -14.50
N LEU A 208 -9.57 1.36 -15.47
CA LEU A 208 -9.34 -0.04 -15.90
C LEU A 208 -8.21 -0.17 -16.93
N ARG A 209 -7.68 0.95 -17.43
CA ARG A 209 -6.63 0.92 -18.47
C ARG A 209 -5.32 0.38 -17.93
N GLN A 210 -4.79 -0.58 -18.68
CA GLN A 210 -3.43 -1.07 -18.46
C GLN A 210 -2.38 -0.05 -18.98
N PRO A 211 -1.21 0.03 -18.37
CA PRO A 211 -0.73 -0.79 -17.25
C PRO A 211 -1.18 -0.27 -15.88
N LEU A 212 -1.75 0.93 -15.77
CA LEU A 212 -1.98 1.62 -14.49
C LEU A 212 -2.88 0.84 -13.54
N PHE A 213 -3.89 0.13 -14.08
CA PHE A 213 -4.78 -0.69 -13.27
C PHE A 213 -4.02 -1.76 -12.46
N SER A 214 -3.15 -2.52 -13.12
CA SER A 214 -2.39 -3.59 -12.46
C SER A 214 -1.06 -3.12 -11.89
N ALA A 215 -0.42 -2.13 -12.53
CA ALA A 215 0.92 -1.70 -12.18
C ALA A 215 1.04 -1.16 -10.74
N GLY A 216 -0.03 -0.63 -10.15
CA GLY A 216 -0.03 -0.18 -8.75
C GLY A 216 0.34 -1.25 -7.72
N ALA A 217 0.17 -2.53 -8.04
CA ALA A 217 0.41 -3.65 -7.14
C ALA A 217 1.88 -3.80 -6.70
N TRP A 218 2.86 -3.29 -7.46
CA TRP A 218 4.25 -3.30 -7.03
C TRP A 218 4.47 -2.45 -5.77
N ARG A 219 3.67 -1.39 -5.56
CA ARG A 219 3.78 -0.50 -4.38
C ARG A 219 3.34 -1.22 -3.11
N THR A 220 2.26 -1.98 -3.19
CA THR A 220 1.84 -2.90 -2.12
C THR A 220 2.95 -3.91 -1.81
N SER A 221 3.61 -4.46 -2.83
CA SER A 221 4.73 -5.39 -2.68
C SER A 221 5.95 -4.73 -2.01
N ALA A 222 6.23 -3.46 -2.28
CA ALA A 222 7.31 -2.71 -1.64
C ALA A 222 7.04 -2.47 -0.14
N VAL A 223 5.81 -2.15 0.24
CA VAL A 223 5.38 -2.06 1.65
C VAL A 223 5.48 -3.42 2.34
N THR A 224 5.03 -4.49 1.68
CA THR A 224 5.15 -5.88 2.16
C THR A 224 6.61 -6.26 2.43
N LEU A 225 7.53 -5.94 1.51
CA LEU A 225 8.96 -6.16 1.69
C LEU A 225 9.49 -5.47 2.97
N GLY A 226 9.03 -4.25 3.25
CA GLY A 226 9.32 -3.57 4.52
C GLY A 226 8.84 -4.36 5.74
N GLY A 227 7.65 -4.94 5.67
CA GLY A 227 7.13 -5.84 6.71
C GLY A 227 7.94 -7.11 6.88
N ILE A 228 8.42 -7.71 5.79
CA ILE A 228 9.35 -8.87 5.84
C ILE A 228 10.67 -8.46 6.52
N ASP A 229 11.23 -7.29 6.19
CA ASP A 229 12.42 -6.75 6.85
C ASP A 229 12.23 -6.65 8.37
N ALA A 230 11.10 -6.07 8.80
CA ALA A 230 10.78 -5.92 10.22
C ALA A 230 10.63 -7.27 10.92
N LEU A 231 9.92 -8.21 10.29
CA LEU A 231 9.66 -9.54 10.84
C LEU A 231 10.95 -10.34 11.03
N VAL A 232 11.81 -10.40 10.00
CA VAL A 232 13.08 -11.12 10.05
C VAL A 232 14.00 -10.48 11.08
N HIS A 233 14.06 -9.15 11.15
CA HIS A 233 14.84 -8.43 12.15
C HIS A 233 14.37 -8.72 13.57
N ALA A 234 13.07 -8.63 13.85
CA ALA A 234 12.49 -8.91 15.15
C ALA A 234 12.75 -10.37 15.60
N ALA A 235 12.67 -11.33 14.67
CA ALA A 235 13.00 -12.72 14.95
C ALA A 235 14.47 -12.91 15.34
N HIS A 236 15.39 -12.28 14.61
CA HIS A 236 16.81 -12.28 14.93
C HIS A 236 17.10 -11.70 16.32
N THR A 237 16.50 -10.55 16.64
CA THR A 237 16.64 -9.90 17.95
C THR A 237 16.16 -10.83 19.06
N GLN A 238 14.98 -11.42 18.91
CA GLN A 238 14.42 -12.31 19.92
C GLN A 238 15.24 -13.61 20.10
N LEU A 239 15.83 -14.15 19.03
CA LEU A 239 16.75 -15.30 19.13
C LEU A 239 18.06 -14.93 19.83
N ALA A 240 18.60 -13.75 19.59
CA ALA A 240 19.80 -13.26 20.24
C ALA A 240 19.59 -13.04 21.75
N GLU A 241 18.50 -12.39 22.14
CA GLU A 241 18.10 -12.17 23.53
C GLU A 241 17.93 -13.48 24.32
N ARG A 242 17.54 -14.56 23.64
CA ARG A 242 17.40 -15.91 24.23
C ARG A 242 18.69 -16.75 24.18
N GLY A 243 19.80 -16.18 23.71
CA GLY A 243 21.06 -16.93 23.53
C GLY A 243 20.97 -18.03 22.45
N ARG A 244 19.97 -17.99 21.54
CA ARG A 244 19.73 -19.02 20.53
C ARG A 244 20.27 -18.66 19.14
N ALA A 245 20.85 -17.49 18.96
CA ALA A 245 21.38 -17.06 17.65
C ALA A 245 22.52 -17.94 17.14
N GLY A 246 23.24 -18.67 18.03
CA GLY A 246 24.31 -19.61 17.71
C GLY A 246 23.82 -21.01 17.31
N ASP A 247 22.58 -21.38 17.58
CA ASP A 247 22.02 -22.70 17.30
C ASP A 247 22.01 -22.97 15.77
N PRO A 248 22.55 -24.11 15.28
CA PRO A 248 22.68 -24.38 13.85
C PRO A 248 21.35 -24.49 13.15
N HIS A 249 20.28 -24.98 13.79
CA HIS A 249 18.95 -25.05 13.19
C HIS A 249 18.32 -23.67 13.08
N GLN A 250 18.54 -22.78 14.07
CA GLN A 250 18.08 -21.40 13.99
C GLN A 250 18.83 -20.63 12.89
N ARG A 251 20.15 -20.80 12.79
CA ARG A 251 20.94 -20.21 11.69
C ARG A 251 20.45 -20.64 10.31
N ALA A 252 20.15 -21.93 10.11
CA ALA A 252 19.62 -22.44 8.86
C ALA A 252 18.26 -21.80 8.52
N ARG A 253 17.31 -21.74 9.48
CA ARG A 253 16.00 -21.10 9.27
C ARG A 253 16.12 -19.62 8.95
N MET A 254 16.97 -18.89 9.69
CA MET A 254 17.20 -17.47 9.42
C MET A 254 17.91 -17.24 8.08
N GLY A 255 18.80 -18.15 7.66
CA GLY A 255 19.37 -18.14 6.32
C GLY A 255 18.31 -18.27 5.23
N HIS A 256 17.38 -19.20 5.36
CA HIS A 256 16.23 -19.33 4.44
C HIS A 256 15.30 -18.10 4.47
N ALA A 257 15.07 -17.50 5.65
CA ALA A 257 14.29 -16.27 5.77
C ALA A 257 14.97 -15.08 5.05
N GLN A 258 16.32 -15.00 5.10
CA GLN A 258 17.08 -14.01 4.32
C GLN A 258 16.97 -14.26 2.80
N ILE A 259 17.00 -15.52 2.35
CA ILE A 259 16.78 -15.85 0.93
C ILE A 259 15.39 -15.40 0.51
N ALA A 260 14.35 -15.70 1.28
CA ALA A 260 12.98 -15.27 0.97
C ALA A 260 12.86 -13.74 0.90
N LYS A 261 13.47 -13.03 1.86
CA LYS A 261 13.51 -11.55 1.88
C LYS A 261 14.21 -11.00 0.64
N GLU A 262 15.38 -11.55 0.27
CA GLU A 262 16.13 -11.10 -0.90
C GLU A 262 15.38 -11.41 -2.19
N THR A 263 14.74 -12.57 -2.28
CA THR A 263 13.85 -12.91 -3.39
C THR A 263 12.76 -11.84 -3.57
N ALA A 264 12.08 -11.46 -2.48
CA ALA A 264 11.08 -10.39 -2.54
C ALA A 264 11.68 -9.05 -2.97
N ALA A 265 12.90 -8.72 -2.49
CA ALA A 265 13.59 -7.47 -2.84
C ALA A 265 13.91 -7.38 -4.35
N LEU A 266 14.41 -8.46 -4.95
CA LEU A 266 14.70 -8.53 -6.38
C LEU A 266 13.42 -8.38 -7.24
N TRP A 267 12.34 -9.04 -6.85
CA TRP A 267 11.05 -8.90 -7.52
C TRP A 267 10.50 -7.48 -7.43
N VAL A 268 10.53 -6.86 -6.26
CA VAL A 268 10.07 -5.47 -6.05
C VAL A 268 10.89 -4.49 -6.88
N ALA A 269 12.22 -4.60 -6.85
CA ALA A 269 13.10 -3.70 -7.59
C ALA A 269 12.83 -3.75 -9.10
N LYS A 270 12.72 -4.97 -9.67
CA LYS A 270 12.45 -5.14 -11.09
C LYS A 270 11.01 -4.72 -11.45
N ALA A 271 10.02 -5.03 -10.61
CA ALA A 271 8.64 -4.63 -10.84
C ALA A 271 8.46 -3.11 -10.80
N ALA A 272 9.11 -2.41 -9.86
CA ALA A 272 9.11 -0.95 -9.81
C ALA A 272 9.71 -0.35 -11.08
N ARG A 273 10.86 -0.86 -11.54
CA ARG A 273 11.49 -0.40 -12.78
C ARG A 273 10.58 -0.62 -13.99
N ILE A 274 10.03 -1.82 -14.15
CA ILE A 274 9.16 -2.14 -15.31
C ILE A 274 7.88 -1.32 -15.28
N ALA A 275 7.25 -1.17 -14.11
CA ALA A 275 5.98 -0.46 -13.95
C ALA A 275 6.07 1.04 -14.21
N GLU A 276 7.22 1.65 -13.90
CA GLU A 276 7.39 3.11 -14.03
C GLU A 276 8.02 3.52 -15.36
N HIS A 277 8.63 2.59 -16.13
CA HIS A 277 9.21 2.89 -17.44
C HIS A 277 8.22 2.57 -18.59
N PRO A 278 8.33 3.29 -19.72
CA PRO A 278 7.55 2.96 -20.91
C PRO A 278 7.80 1.52 -21.39
N GLY A 279 6.74 0.83 -21.82
CA GLY A 279 6.80 -0.53 -22.32
C GLY A 279 5.44 -1.01 -22.81
N ASP A 280 5.34 -2.28 -23.23
CA ASP A 280 4.06 -2.89 -23.59
C ASP A 280 3.15 -2.95 -22.35
N PRO A 281 1.93 -2.40 -22.41
CA PRO A 281 1.04 -2.37 -21.24
C PRO A 281 0.68 -3.75 -20.69
N GLY A 282 0.56 -4.75 -21.55
CA GLY A 282 0.24 -6.12 -21.17
C GLY A 282 1.42 -6.81 -20.47
N ASP A 283 2.64 -6.64 -21.00
CA ASP A 283 3.87 -7.17 -20.38
C ASP A 283 4.12 -6.54 -19.01
N ILE A 284 3.92 -5.22 -18.88
CA ILE A 284 4.02 -4.51 -17.60
C ILE A 284 3.01 -5.08 -16.60
N ALA A 285 1.73 -5.17 -16.99
CA ALA A 285 0.66 -5.67 -16.13
C ALA A 285 0.93 -7.13 -15.69
N ALA A 286 1.28 -8.00 -16.64
CA ALA A 286 1.58 -9.40 -16.35
C ALA A 286 2.80 -9.55 -15.44
N TYR A 287 3.89 -8.80 -15.69
CA TYR A 287 5.08 -8.89 -14.85
C TYR A 287 4.81 -8.41 -13.42
N VAL A 288 4.13 -7.28 -13.24
CA VAL A 288 3.81 -6.77 -11.90
C VAL A 288 2.89 -7.71 -11.13
N ASN A 289 1.92 -8.33 -11.80
CA ASN A 289 1.06 -9.35 -11.22
C ASN A 289 1.85 -10.59 -10.78
N LEU A 290 2.80 -11.06 -11.60
CA LEU A 290 3.69 -12.16 -11.23
C LEU A 290 4.58 -11.80 -10.03
N ALA A 291 5.13 -10.58 -10.03
CA ALA A 291 5.95 -10.08 -8.93
C ALA A 291 5.16 -9.99 -7.61
N ARG A 292 3.90 -9.55 -7.65
CA ARG A 292 3.01 -9.52 -6.47
C ARG A 292 2.89 -10.90 -5.84
N LEU A 293 2.62 -11.92 -6.66
CA LEU A 293 2.46 -13.31 -6.18
C LEU A 293 3.77 -13.89 -5.66
N ALA A 294 4.90 -13.58 -6.31
CA ALA A 294 6.22 -14.00 -5.86
C ALA A 294 6.60 -13.38 -4.50
N VAL A 295 6.26 -12.11 -4.29
CA VAL A 295 6.47 -11.41 -3.00
C VAL A 295 5.54 -11.99 -1.92
N GLU A 296 4.30 -12.33 -2.26
CA GLU A 296 3.38 -13.02 -1.33
C GLU A 296 3.96 -14.38 -0.91
N ALA A 297 4.42 -15.19 -1.86
CA ALA A 297 5.02 -16.50 -1.56
C ALA A 297 6.27 -16.36 -0.67
N ALA A 298 7.14 -15.40 -0.95
CA ALA A 298 8.32 -15.12 -0.14
C ALA A 298 7.96 -14.65 1.28
N ALA A 299 6.93 -13.80 1.41
CA ALA A 299 6.43 -13.35 2.72
C ALA A 299 5.88 -14.53 3.54
N LEU A 300 5.04 -15.39 2.95
CA LEU A 300 4.50 -16.58 3.60
C LEU A 300 5.62 -17.54 4.05
N GLN A 301 6.65 -17.72 3.21
CA GLN A 301 7.83 -18.52 3.58
C GLN A 301 8.58 -17.91 4.77
N ALA A 302 8.85 -16.60 4.76
CA ALA A 302 9.51 -15.92 5.88
C ALA A 302 8.69 -16.03 7.17
N MET A 303 7.37 -15.84 7.10
CA MET A 303 6.45 -15.99 8.23
C MET A 303 6.51 -17.39 8.82
N HIS A 304 6.43 -18.43 7.99
CA HIS A 304 6.52 -19.83 8.41
C HIS A 304 7.86 -20.12 9.11
N LEU A 305 8.98 -19.68 8.54
CA LEU A 305 10.31 -19.89 9.11
C LEU A 305 10.49 -19.21 10.47
N VAL A 306 9.94 -17.99 10.62
CA VAL A 306 9.93 -17.26 11.89
C VAL A 306 9.07 -17.99 12.94
N GLN A 307 7.89 -18.47 12.58
CA GLN A 307 7.03 -19.27 13.46
C GLN A 307 7.73 -20.56 13.91
N CYS A 308 8.39 -21.28 13.00
CA CYS A 308 9.18 -22.47 13.34
C CYS A 308 10.38 -22.15 14.24
N SER A 309 10.97 -20.95 14.12
CA SER A 309 12.12 -20.55 14.94
C SER A 309 11.73 -20.15 16.35
N LEU A 310 10.64 -19.46 16.53
CA LEU A 310 10.20 -18.90 17.80
C LEU A 310 9.19 -19.78 18.53
N GLY A 311 8.56 -20.72 17.82
CA GLY A 311 7.53 -21.60 18.37
C GLY A 311 6.35 -20.81 18.92
N LEU A 312 5.79 -21.24 20.05
CA LEU A 312 4.61 -20.62 20.67
C LEU A 312 4.79 -19.12 20.95
N SER A 313 6.02 -18.66 21.17
CA SER A 313 6.26 -17.23 21.43
C SER A 313 6.01 -16.30 20.23
N ALA A 314 5.95 -16.85 19.02
CA ALA A 314 5.54 -16.09 17.84
C ALA A 314 4.03 -15.73 17.85
N PHE A 315 3.28 -16.35 18.76
CA PHE A 315 1.81 -16.21 18.87
C PHE A 315 1.36 -15.54 20.17
N VAL A 316 2.30 -15.07 21.00
CA VAL A 316 1.96 -14.39 22.26
C VAL A 316 1.50 -12.97 21.95
N THR A 317 0.24 -12.70 22.22
CA THR A 317 -0.40 -11.38 21.99
C THR A 317 0.41 -10.23 22.62
N GLY A 318 0.58 -9.17 21.87
CA GLY A 318 1.32 -7.97 22.28
C GLY A 318 2.85 -8.07 22.03
N GLN A 319 3.34 -9.21 21.52
CA GLN A 319 4.72 -9.31 21.09
C GLN A 319 4.88 -8.72 19.66
N PRO A 320 6.01 -8.03 19.36
CA PRO A 320 6.21 -7.43 18.05
C PRO A 320 6.11 -8.44 16.88
N VAL A 321 6.63 -9.65 17.06
CA VAL A 321 6.58 -10.70 16.02
C VAL A 321 5.13 -11.15 15.77
N GLU A 322 4.33 -11.33 16.82
CA GLU A 322 2.91 -11.71 16.68
C GLU A 322 2.14 -10.65 15.87
N ALA A 323 2.29 -9.38 16.22
CA ALA A 323 1.62 -8.29 15.52
C ALA A 323 2.03 -8.23 14.04
N LEU A 324 3.35 -8.35 13.75
CA LEU A 324 3.86 -8.36 12.38
C LEU A 324 3.35 -9.55 11.55
N LEU A 325 3.29 -10.74 12.14
CA LEU A 325 2.74 -11.93 11.47
C LEU A 325 1.26 -11.73 11.10
N ARG A 326 0.49 -11.20 12.02
CA ARG A 326 -0.95 -10.95 11.84
C ARG A 326 -1.21 -9.84 10.82
N ASP A 327 -0.41 -8.77 10.85
CA ASP A 327 -0.49 -7.67 9.90
C ASP A 327 -0.11 -8.13 8.49
N LEU A 328 0.99 -8.87 8.34
CA LEU A 328 1.39 -9.45 7.05
C LEU A 328 0.33 -10.43 6.54
N ALA A 329 -0.16 -11.35 7.37
CA ALA A 329 -1.20 -12.31 6.97
C ALA A 329 -2.46 -11.61 6.44
N THR A 330 -2.82 -10.46 7.00
CA THR A 330 -3.95 -9.64 6.56
C THR A 330 -3.61 -8.87 5.28
N TYR A 331 -2.45 -8.21 5.23
CA TYR A 331 -2.06 -7.34 4.12
C TYR A 331 -1.79 -8.10 2.82
N LEU A 332 -1.34 -9.35 2.89
CA LEU A 332 -1.13 -10.23 1.75
C LEU A 332 -2.42 -10.65 1.04
N ARG A 333 -3.59 -10.52 1.68
CA ARG A 333 -4.87 -10.90 1.06
C ARG A 333 -5.34 -9.87 0.06
N GLN A 334 -4.63 -9.82 -1.07
CA GLN A 334 -4.96 -8.98 -2.22
C GLN A 334 -6.01 -9.68 -3.10
N PRO A 335 -6.82 -8.93 -3.89
CA PRO A 335 -7.89 -9.52 -4.71
C PRO A 335 -7.40 -10.54 -5.74
N ALA A 336 -8.22 -11.55 -6.01
CA ALA A 336 -8.14 -12.49 -7.14
C ALA A 336 -6.73 -13.10 -7.36
N PRO A 337 -6.10 -13.76 -6.37
CA PRO A 337 -4.76 -14.30 -6.55
C PRO A 337 -4.70 -15.45 -7.56
N ASP A 338 -5.70 -16.31 -7.60
CA ASP A 338 -5.74 -17.49 -8.45
C ASP A 338 -5.97 -17.09 -9.93
N GLU A 339 -6.90 -16.18 -10.18
CA GLU A 339 -7.17 -15.61 -11.49
C GLU A 339 -5.93 -14.86 -11.99
N THR A 340 -5.32 -14.05 -11.14
CA THR A 340 -4.08 -13.31 -11.46
C THR A 340 -2.96 -14.27 -11.87
N LEU A 341 -2.78 -15.38 -11.17
CA LEU A 341 -1.77 -16.38 -11.49
C LEU A 341 -2.05 -17.04 -12.84
N THR A 342 -3.30 -17.47 -13.05
CA THR A 342 -3.71 -18.16 -14.26
C THR A 342 -3.57 -17.27 -15.50
N GLU A 343 -4.02 -16.03 -15.43
CA GLU A 343 -3.92 -15.06 -16.53
C GLU A 343 -2.45 -14.72 -16.83
N THR A 344 -1.63 -14.51 -15.81
CA THR A 344 -0.22 -14.21 -15.97
C THR A 344 0.56 -15.40 -16.54
N ALA A 345 0.25 -16.61 -16.11
CA ALA A 345 0.85 -17.83 -16.65
C ALA A 345 0.49 -18.02 -18.13
N ALA A 346 -0.77 -17.78 -18.50
CA ALA A 346 -1.21 -17.83 -19.90
C ALA A 346 -0.51 -16.74 -20.73
N TRP A 347 -0.30 -15.55 -20.20
CA TRP A 347 0.41 -14.47 -20.88
C TRP A 347 1.84 -14.87 -21.23
N PHE A 348 2.61 -15.41 -20.28
CA PHE A 348 4.00 -15.79 -20.47
C PHE A 348 4.21 -17.18 -21.12
N ALA A 349 3.16 -17.96 -21.31
CA ALA A 349 3.26 -19.22 -22.05
C ALA A 349 3.71 -19.03 -23.52
N ALA A 350 3.44 -17.87 -24.11
CA ALA A 350 3.78 -17.53 -25.48
C ALA A 350 4.75 -16.34 -25.61
N ARG A 351 5.34 -15.89 -24.50
CA ARG A 351 6.19 -14.71 -24.42
C ARG A 351 7.35 -14.93 -23.47
N GLU A 352 8.43 -14.16 -23.67
CA GLU A 352 9.52 -14.08 -22.69
C GLU A 352 9.18 -13.07 -21.57
N ILE A 353 9.70 -13.34 -20.37
CA ILE A 353 9.61 -12.39 -19.27
C ILE A 353 10.48 -11.17 -19.60
N PRO A 354 9.96 -9.93 -19.48
CA PRO A 354 10.74 -8.72 -19.78
C PRO A 354 12.07 -8.66 -19.03
N ALA A 355 13.12 -8.21 -19.71
CA ALA A 355 14.48 -8.15 -19.18
C ALA A 355 14.66 -7.13 -18.05
#